data_63e2b164d052dc66846167d6692e70f9
#
_entry.id   63e2b164d052dc66846167d6692e70f9
#
_cell.length_a   1.000
_cell.length_b   1.000
_cell.length_c   1.000
_cell.angle_alpha   90.00
_cell.angle_beta   90.00
_cell.angle_gamma   90.00
#
_symmetry.space_group_name_H-M   'P 1'
#
loop_
_entity.id
_entity.type
_entity.pdbx_description
1 polymer ?
#
loop_
_entity_poly.entity_id
_entity_poly.type
_entity_poly.pdbx_seq_one_letter_code
_entity_poly.pdbx_strand_id
1 'polypeptide(L)'
;MLKLGIIGTHIITDQMLDAAKTTGKYQLTAVYSRTLDRAKEFGKPYGATEFYDDLEKFFEDGDFDVVYIASPNSLHYQQARLAIENDKFVIVEKPAFVNPSEFSGIQSLLAAHPKARLVEAARHIHTPLYKEGLKKVDEMKEHYVQGATITVMKYSSRYDKVLAGDEPYPNIFTLKYAGGALMDLGVYAVYGALTMFGQPQSVVYYPTLCKTGVDAKGVAILNYDKFSVTLNFGKTANSYLPSEVYGLKDTLVFDRIFETQKVTYYDTDKQAHQLDVPVEKNSMTDEMNDFADLFNDPDNEEQMKKYKGWMDLSEMVNSVMYSLRQSAQLEFPADKDQE
;
A
#
# COMPACT_ATOMS: atom_id res chain seq x y z
N MET A 1 -22.42 12.16 0.52
CA MET A 1 -21.57 11.34 1.42
C MET A 1 -21.59 9.93 0.86
N LEU A 2 -20.43 9.39 0.57
CA LEU A 2 -20.28 8.05 -0.01
C LEU A 2 -20.62 6.98 1.05
N LYS A 3 -21.49 6.04 0.70
CA LYS A 3 -21.79 4.89 1.55
C LYS A 3 -20.63 3.91 1.45
N LEU A 4 -20.08 3.47 2.58
CA LEU A 4 -18.89 2.65 2.67
C LEU A 4 -19.25 1.24 3.19
N GLY A 5 -18.86 0.23 2.42
CA GLY A 5 -18.78 -1.15 2.85
C GLY A 5 -17.36 -1.51 3.25
N ILE A 6 -17.14 -2.40 4.19
CA ILE A 6 -15.79 -2.85 4.56
C ILE A 6 -15.66 -4.38 4.60
N ILE A 7 -14.48 -4.85 4.19
CA ILE A 7 -14.01 -6.22 4.31
C ILE A 7 -12.73 -6.22 5.14
N GLY A 8 -12.77 -6.85 6.32
CA GLY A 8 -11.68 -6.84 7.28
C GLY A 8 -11.99 -5.99 8.51
N THR A 9 -11.74 -6.55 9.68
CA THR A 9 -12.14 -5.98 10.99
C THR A 9 -10.92 -5.92 11.92
N HIS A 10 -9.85 -5.27 11.45
CA HIS A 10 -8.57 -5.14 12.13
C HIS A 10 -8.19 -3.68 12.36
N ILE A 11 -7.10 -3.44 13.08
CA ILE A 11 -6.61 -2.11 13.46
C ILE A 11 -6.41 -1.16 12.25
N ILE A 12 -6.05 -1.67 11.07
CA ILE A 12 -5.92 -0.82 9.89
C ILE A 12 -7.28 -0.29 9.44
N THR A 13 -8.33 -1.11 9.56
CA THR A 13 -9.70 -0.68 9.27
C THR A 13 -10.19 0.35 10.28
N ASP A 14 -9.84 0.22 11.57
CA ASP A 14 -10.14 1.25 12.57
C ASP A 14 -9.48 2.58 12.20
N GLN A 15 -8.19 2.56 11.80
CA GLN A 15 -7.47 3.77 11.38
C GLN A 15 -8.08 4.40 10.12
N MET A 16 -8.49 3.59 9.15
CA MET A 16 -9.16 4.07 7.93
C MET A 16 -10.52 4.70 8.26
N LEU A 17 -11.32 4.07 9.12
CA LEU A 17 -12.62 4.62 9.54
C LEU A 17 -12.47 5.94 10.30
N ASP A 18 -11.45 6.09 11.14
CA ASP A 18 -11.13 7.38 11.79
C ASP A 18 -10.74 8.45 10.77
N ALA A 19 -9.95 8.09 9.75
CA ALA A 19 -9.62 8.99 8.65
C ALA A 19 -10.87 9.35 7.83
N ALA A 20 -11.67 8.38 7.43
CA ALA A 20 -12.93 8.59 6.71
C ALA A 20 -13.88 9.52 7.47
N LYS A 21 -14.00 9.35 8.78
CA LYS A 21 -14.77 10.23 9.66
C LYS A 21 -14.19 11.65 9.68
N THR A 22 -12.88 11.79 9.73
CA THR A 22 -12.21 13.12 9.72
C THR A 22 -12.50 13.87 8.43
N THR A 23 -12.54 13.19 7.28
CA THR A 23 -12.90 13.82 6.00
C THR A 23 -14.35 14.28 5.93
N GLY A 24 -15.25 13.64 6.69
CA GLY A 24 -16.70 13.87 6.62
C GLY A 24 -17.35 13.46 5.29
N LYS A 25 -16.62 12.75 4.42
CA LYS A 25 -17.06 12.39 3.06
C LYS A 25 -17.66 10.98 2.97
N TYR A 26 -17.49 10.14 4.01
CA TYR A 26 -17.91 8.73 4.04
C TYR A 26 -18.86 8.43 5.19
N GLN A 27 -19.71 7.44 4.99
CA GLN A 27 -20.58 6.85 6.01
C GLN A 27 -20.48 5.33 5.95
N LEU A 28 -20.03 4.68 7.02
CA LEU A 28 -20.06 3.22 7.10
C LEU A 28 -21.52 2.73 7.15
N THR A 29 -21.89 1.86 6.20
CA THR A 29 -23.24 1.25 6.13
C THR A 29 -23.19 -0.26 6.28
N ALA A 30 -22.21 -0.94 5.64
CA ALA A 30 -22.16 -2.40 5.55
C ALA A 30 -20.82 -2.95 6.01
N VAL A 31 -20.83 -4.09 6.71
CA VAL A 31 -19.63 -4.79 7.20
C VAL A 31 -19.73 -6.26 6.84
N TYR A 32 -18.69 -6.74 6.12
CA TYR A 32 -18.46 -8.16 5.93
C TYR A 32 -17.39 -8.69 6.88
N SER A 33 -17.65 -9.84 7.48
CA SER A 33 -16.66 -10.62 8.22
C SER A 33 -16.98 -12.11 8.11
N ARG A 34 -15.98 -12.99 8.32
CA ARG A 34 -16.19 -14.46 8.29
C ARG A 34 -17.25 -14.99 9.25
N THR A 35 -17.67 -14.20 10.21
CA THR A 35 -18.79 -14.48 11.11
C THR A 35 -19.63 -13.23 11.31
N LEU A 36 -20.94 -13.41 11.34
CA LEU A 36 -21.89 -12.32 11.51
C LEU A 36 -21.72 -11.57 12.86
N ASP A 37 -21.36 -12.32 13.92
CA ASP A 37 -21.11 -11.72 15.23
C ASP A 37 -19.92 -10.76 15.20
N ARG A 38 -18.83 -11.14 14.50
CA ARG A 38 -17.67 -10.26 14.34
C ARG A 38 -17.99 -9.04 13.50
N ALA A 39 -18.78 -9.18 12.44
CA ALA A 39 -19.23 -8.05 11.64
C ALA A 39 -20.01 -7.04 12.50
N LYS A 40 -20.95 -7.54 13.32
CA LYS A 40 -21.76 -6.71 14.23
C LYS A 40 -20.93 -6.06 15.34
N GLU A 41 -20.05 -6.82 15.98
CA GLU A 41 -19.17 -6.32 17.04
C GLU A 41 -18.32 -5.15 16.55
N PHE A 42 -17.73 -5.30 15.35
CA PHE A 42 -16.86 -4.29 14.77
C PHE A 42 -17.63 -3.08 14.23
N GLY A 43 -18.72 -3.30 13.47
CA GLY A 43 -19.35 -2.23 12.70
C GLY A 43 -20.32 -1.35 13.50
N LYS A 44 -21.01 -1.91 14.54
CA LYS A 44 -21.98 -1.13 15.33
C LYS A 44 -21.42 0.14 15.97
N PRO A 45 -20.20 0.14 16.55
CA PRO A 45 -19.60 1.37 17.11
C PRO A 45 -19.37 2.48 16.06
N TYR A 46 -19.25 2.13 14.79
CA TYR A 46 -19.06 3.07 13.67
C TYR A 46 -20.38 3.41 12.96
N GLY A 47 -21.54 2.89 13.44
CA GLY A 47 -22.85 3.22 12.91
C GLY A 47 -23.31 2.36 11.73
N ALA A 48 -22.64 1.25 11.44
CA ALA A 48 -23.07 0.31 10.41
C ALA A 48 -24.44 -0.30 10.75
N THR A 49 -25.27 -0.46 9.74
CA THR A 49 -26.62 -1.02 9.86
C THR A 49 -26.76 -2.41 9.23
N GLU A 50 -25.85 -2.76 8.32
CA GLU A 50 -25.87 -4.00 7.58
C GLU A 50 -24.64 -4.86 7.88
N PHE A 51 -24.85 -6.18 8.07
CA PHE A 51 -23.79 -7.10 8.48
C PHE A 51 -23.94 -8.42 7.72
N TYR A 52 -22.81 -8.86 7.14
CA TYR A 52 -22.75 -10.02 6.26
C TYR A 52 -21.62 -10.98 6.68
N ASP A 53 -21.87 -12.28 6.51
CA ASP A 53 -20.85 -13.35 6.57
C ASP A 53 -20.80 -14.19 5.28
N ASP A 54 -21.61 -13.80 4.30
CA ASP A 54 -21.61 -14.27 2.91
C ASP A 54 -21.14 -13.12 2.02
N LEU A 55 -20.07 -13.36 1.25
CA LEU A 55 -19.42 -12.33 0.46
C LEU A 55 -20.24 -11.95 -0.79
N GLU A 56 -20.92 -12.92 -1.41
CA GLU A 56 -21.76 -12.67 -2.58
C GLU A 56 -22.93 -11.78 -2.20
N LYS A 57 -23.62 -12.12 -1.11
CA LYS A 57 -24.72 -11.30 -0.57
C LYS A 57 -24.26 -9.91 -0.12
N PHE A 58 -23.06 -9.79 0.41
CA PHE A 58 -22.51 -8.49 0.76
C PHE A 58 -22.42 -7.55 -0.46
N PHE A 59 -22.04 -8.06 -1.62
CA PHE A 59 -21.95 -7.25 -2.84
C PHE A 59 -23.28 -7.09 -3.57
N GLU A 60 -24.17 -8.11 -3.54
CA GLU A 60 -25.47 -8.09 -4.20
C GLU A 60 -26.49 -7.23 -3.46
N ASP A 61 -26.57 -7.39 -2.12
CA ASP A 61 -27.62 -6.80 -1.31
C ASP A 61 -27.16 -5.55 -0.53
N GLY A 62 -25.84 -5.35 -0.35
CA GLY A 62 -25.30 -4.30 0.50
C GLY A 62 -25.49 -2.89 -0.05
N ASP A 63 -26.04 -1.99 0.76
CA ASP A 63 -26.27 -0.58 0.40
C ASP A 63 -25.00 0.25 0.62
N PHE A 64 -24.05 0.13 -0.31
CA PHE A 64 -22.83 0.94 -0.33
C PHE A 64 -22.35 1.23 -1.76
N ASP A 65 -21.64 2.37 -1.91
CA ASP A 65 -21.06 2.83 -3.15
C ASP A 65 -19.60 2.37 -3.29
N VAL A 66 -18.87 2.39 -2.17
CA VAL A 66 -17.43 2.13 -2.07
C VAL A 66 -17.19 0.95 -1.13
N VAL A 67 -16.30 0.04 -1.49
CA VAL A 67 -15.80 -0.99 -0.57
C VAL A 67 -14.33 -0.77 -0.23
N TYR A 68 -14.00 -0.85 1.06
CA TYR A 68 -12.61 -0.92 1.54
C TYR A 68 -12.25 -2.37 1.85
N ILE A 69 -11.23 -2.88 1.16
CA ILE A 69 -10.77 -4.26 1.27
C ILE A 69 -9.46 -4.29 2.05
N ALA A 70 -9.49 -4.83 3.27
CA ALA A 70 -8.36 -4.98 4.18
C ALA A 70 -8.25 -6.42 4.71
N SER A 71 -8.45 -7.37 3.84
CA SER A 71 -8.29 -8.80 4.09
C SER A 71 -6.81 -9.23 3.96
N PRO A 72 -6.42 -10.50 4.15
CA PRO A 72 -5.11 -11.00 3.77
C PRO A 72 -4.83 -10.83 2.28
N ASN A 73 -3.58 -10.50 1.91
CA ASN A 73 -3.17 -10.10 0.56
C ASN A 73 -3.69 -11.03 -0.57
N SER A 74 -3.60 -12.36 -0.39
CA SER A 74 -4.05 -13.33 -1.40
C SER A 74 -5.57 -13.38 -1.63
N LEU A 75 -6.36 -12.65 -0.85
CA LEU A 75 -7.81 -12.57 -1.00
C LEU A 75 -8.25 -11.28 -1.71
N HIS A 76 -7.36 -10.32 -1.89
CA HIS A 76 -7.67 -9.01 -2.46
C HIS A 76 -8.22 -9.14 -3.89
N TYR A 77 -7.57 -9.95 -4.73
CA TYR A 77 -7.95 -10.12 -6.13
C TYR A 77 -9.40 -10.58 -6.30
N GLN A 78 -9.78 -11.68 -5.63
CA GLN A 78 -11.12 -12.22 -5.73
C GLN A 78 -12.18 -11.24 -5.20
N GLN A 79 -11.89 -10.55 -4.09
CA GLN A 79 -12.80 -9.59 -3.48
C GLN A 79 -12.96 -8.32 -4.33
N ALA A 80 -11.84 -7.82 -4.88
CA ALA A 80 -11.87 -6.69 -5.82
C ALA A 80 -12.62 -7.03 -7.10
N ARG A 81 -12.46 -8.26 -7.61
CA ARG A 81 -13.20 -8.75 -8.77
C ARG A 81 -14.71 -8.72 -8.53
N LEU A 82 -15.17 -9.30 -7.43
CA LEU A 82 -16.60 -9.29 -7.08
C LEU A 82 -17.15 -7.86 -6.92
N ALA A 83 -16.38 -6.96 -6.31
CA ALA A 83 -16.77 -5.57 -6.18
C ALA A 83 -16.96 -4.87 -7.54
N ILE A 84 -16.01 -5.08 -8.47
CA ILE A 84 -16.04 -4.48 -9.80
C ILE A 84 -17.20 -5.06 -10.62
N GLU A 85 -17.44 -6.39 -10.57
CA GLU A 85 -18.57 -7.08 -11.22
C GLU A 85 -19.92 -6.52 -10.74
N ASN A 86 -19.98 -5.93 -9.54
CA ASN A 86 -21.15 -5.25 -8.98
C ASN A 86 -21.07 -3.71 -9.11
N ASP A 87 -20.25 -3.20 -10.04
CA ASP A 87 -20.11 -1.77 -10.34
C ASP A 87 -19.76 -0.89 -9.12
N LYS A 88 -19.05 -1.44 -8.11
CA LYS A 88 -18.65 -0.69 -6.91
C LYS A 88 -17.31 0.03 -7.12
N PHE A 89 -17.12 1.13 -6.41
CA PHE A 89 -15.80 1.72 -6.20
C PHE A 89 -15.01 0.88 -5.19
N VAL A 90 -13.71 0.70 -5.43
CA VAL A 90 -12.88 -0.18 -4.62
C VAL A 90 -11.66 0.57 -4.08
N ILE A 91 -11.46 0.52 -2.77
CA ILE A 91 -10.22 0.88 -2.10
C ILE A 91 -9.63 -0.43 -1.59
N VAL A 92 -8.51 -0.87 -2.14
CA VAL A 92 -7.85 -2.11 -1.72
C VAL A 92 -6.56 -1.79 -0.98
N GLU A 93 -6.33 -2.44 0.17
CA GLU A 93 -5.08 -2.29 0.93
C GLU A 93 -3.86 -2.75 0.13
N LYS A 94 -2.73 -2.13 0.46
CA LYS A 94 -1.42 -2.49 -0.13
C LYS A 94 -0.89 -3.83 0.45
N PRO A 95 -0.18 -4.63 -0.35
CA PRO A 95 -0.13 -4.55 -1.81
C PRO A 95 -1.48 -4.97 -2.41
N ALA A 96 -1.92 -4.26 -3.44
CA ALA A 96 -3.24 -4.52 -4.02
C ALA A 96 -3.39 -5.98 -4.48
N PHE A 97 -2.37 -6.48 -5.18
CA PHE A 97 -2.38 -7.83 -5.76
C PHE A 97 -1.04 -8.52 -5.59
N VAL A 98 -1.05 -9.86 -5.69
CA VAL A 98 0.13 -10.69 -5.44
C VAL A 98 1.08 -10.72 -6.63
N ASN A 99 0.56 -10.64 -7.85
CA ASN A 99 1.34 -10.78 -9.08
C ASN A 99 0.74 -9.98 -10.26
N PRO A 100 1.51 -9.81 -11.37
CA PRO A 100 1.07 -9.04 -12.52
C PRO A 100 -0.16 -9.59 -13.26
N SER A 101 -0.42 -10.91 -13.18
CA SER A 101 -1.59 -11.49 -13.84
C SER A 101 -2.89 -11.13 -13.13
N GLU A 102 -2.89 -11.13 -11.77
CA GLU A 102 -4.01 -10.61 -11.00
C GLU A 102 -4.27 -9.12 -11.34
N PHE A 103 -3.21 -8.32 -11.46
CA PHE A 103 -3.33 -6.91 -11.81
C PHE A 103 -3.94 -6.71 -13.20
N SER A 104 -3.43 -7.43 -14.20
CA SER A 104 -3.95 -7.41 -15.60
C SER A 104 -5.41 -7.88 -15.67
N GLY A 105 -5.77 -8.91 -14.88
CA GLY A 105 -7.15 -9.38 -14.77
C GLY A 105 -8.09 -8.29 -14.29
N ILE A 106 -7.69 -7.53 -13.26
CA ILE A 106 -8.46 -6.39 -12.75
C ILE A 106 -8.55 -5.26 -13.78
N GLN A 107 -7.48 -4.92 -14.49
CA GLN A 107 -7.52 -3.90 -15.53
C GLN A 107 -8.53 -4.28 -16.64
N SER A 108 -8.52 -5.55 -17.07
CA SER A 108 -9.46 -6.06 -18.05
C SER A 108 -10.91 -5.97 -17.57
N LEU A 109 -11.13 -6.26 -16.28
CA LEU A 109 -12.45 -6.20 -15.69
C LEU A 109 -12.94 -4.75 -15.55
N LEU A 110 -12.09 -3.82 -15.14
CA LEU A 110 -12.40 -2.38 -15.08
C LEU A 110 -12.76 -1.81 -16.46
N ALA A 111 -12.12 -2.31 -17.52
CA ALA A 111 -12.47 -1.92 -18.89
C ALA A 111 -13.87 -2.41 -19.30
N ALA A 112 -14.31 -3.58 -18.79
CA ALA A 112 -15.66 -4.11 -19.01
C ALA A 112 -16.72 -3.47 -18.11
N HIS A 113 -16.33 -2.91 -16.96
CA HIS A 113 -17.19 -2.26 -15.97
C HIS A 113 -16.84 -0.76 -15.78
N PRO A 114 -17.18 0.10 -16.76
CA PRO A 114 -16.69 1.49 -16.79
C PRO A 114 -17.21 2.36 -15.65
N LYS A 115 -18.21 1.91 -14.88
CA LYS A 115 -18.69 2.60 -13.67
C LYS A 115 -17.81 2.35 -12.46
N ALA A 116 -17.15 1.20 -12.40
CA ALA A 116 -16.25 0.86 -11.30
C ALA A 116 -14.93 1.61 -11.41
N ARG A 117 -14.30 1.88 -10.26
CA ARG A 117 -12.92 2.36 -10.15
C ARG A 117 -12.25 1.59 -9.00
N LEU A 118 -10.96 1.32 -9.16
CA LEU A 118 -10.17 0.71 -8.11
C LEU A 118 -8.95 1.58 -7.80
N VAL A 119 -8.67 1.80 -6.52
CA VAL A 119 -7.46 2.46 -6.05
C VAL A 119 -6.76 1.61 -4.99
N GLU A 120 -5.44 1.62 -4.98
CA GLU A 120 -4.63 0.99 -3.94
C GLU A 120 -4.36 1.99 -2.81
N ALA A 121 -4.57 1.56 -1.56
CA ALA A 121 -4.36 2.38 -0.36
C ALA A 121 -2.87 2.51 -0.02
N ALA A 122 -2.13 3.27 -0.81
CA ALA A 122 -0.73 3.58 -0.61
C ALA A 122 -0.56 4.95 0.09
N ARG A 123 -1.12 5.08 1.29
CA ARG A 123 -1.35 6.33 2.03
C ARG A 123 -0.23 7.38 1.94
N HIS A 124 1.02 6.96 1.97
CA HIS A 124 2.17 7.88 2.05
C HIS A 124 2.34 8.76 0.80
N ILE A 125 1.97 8.25 -0.40
CA ILE A 125 2.09 9.02 -1.64
C ILE A 125 1.06 10.16 -1.75
N HIS A 126 0.04 10.13 -0.91
CA HIS A 126 -1.02 11.14 -0.89
C HIS A 126 -0.68 12.33 0.01
N THR A 127 0.24 12.16 0.97
CA THR A 127 0.53 13.20 1.96
C THR A 127 1.25 14.42 1.36
N PRO A 128 0.86 15.66 1.72
CA PRO A 128 1.46 16.89 1.17
C PRO A 128 2.97 16.99 1.41
N LEU A 129 3.46 16.60 2.59
CA LEU A 129 4.89 16.67 2.91
C LEU A 129 5.72 15.69 2.06
N TYR A 130 5.20 14.49 1.79
CA TYR A 130 5.85 13.55 0.89
C TYR A 130 5.89 14.08 -0.55
N LYS A 131 4.77 14.62 -1.04
CA LYS A 131 4.69 15.26 -2.36
C LYS A 131 5.68 16.43 -2.49
N GLU A 132 5.87 17.22 -1.44
CA GLU A 132 6.88 18.29 -1.44
C GLU A 132 8.31 17.73 -1.47
N GLY A 133 8.57 16.64 -0.73
CA GLY A 133 9.83 15.92 -0.82
C GLY A 133 10.12 15.38 -2.23
N LEU A 134 9.09 14.87 -2.94
CA LEU A 134 9.25 14.44 -4.34
C LEU A 134 9.64 15.59 -5.27
N LYS A 135 9.07 16.78 -5.12
CA LYS A 135 9.48 17.97 -5.89
C LYS A 135 10.96 18.27 -5.67
N LYS A 136 11.43 18.14 -4.41
CA LYS A 136 12.85 18.35 -4.10
C LYS A 136 13.74 17.29 -4.74
N VAL A 137 13.29 16.03 -4.81
CA VAL A 137 13.99 14.98 -5.58
C VAL A 137 14.07 15.35 -7.06
N ASP A 138 12.99 15.88 -7.64
CA ASP A 138 12.97 16.29 -9.05
C ASP A 138 13.99 17.43 -9.31
N GLU A 139 14.07 18.42 -8.42
CA GLU A 139 15.12 19.46 -8.49
C GLU A 139 16.53 18.86 -8.42
N MET A 140 16.77 17.88 -7.52
CA MET A 140 18.07 17.20 -7.39
C MET A 140 18.44 16.42 -8.67
N LYS A 141 17.47 15.83 -9.37
CA LYS A 141 17.70 15.11 -10.65
C LYS A 141 18.22 16.03 -11.76
N GLU A 142 17.87 17.32 -11.77
CA GLU A 142 18.37 18.29 -12.73
C GLU A 142 19.90 18.47 -12.61
N HIS A 143 20.46 18.18 -11.43
CA HIS A 143 21.88 18.32 -11.15
C HIS A 143 22.63 16.98 -11.18
N TYR A 144 22.42 16.08 -10.22
CA TYR A 144 22.95 14.71 -10.22
C TYR A 144 22.46 13.94 -9.00
N VAL A 145 21.65 12.91 -9.20
CA VAL A 145 21.38 11.89 -8.19
C VAL A 145 22.43 10.79 -8.29
N GLN A 146 23.03 10.43 -7.15
CA GLN A 146 24.05 9.38 -7.04
C GLN A 146 23.47 8.06 -6.52
N GLY A 147 22.25 8.09 -5.97
CA GLY A 147 21.56 6.94 -5.43
C GLY A 147 20.63 7.29 -4.28
N ALA A 148 20.10 6.26 -3.66
CA ALA A 148 19.27 6.40 -2.45
C ALA A 148 19.38 5.15 -1.57
N THR A 149 19.11 5.32 -0.29
CA THR A 149 18.82 4.21 0.64
C THR A 149 17.47 4.45 1.28
N ILE A 150 16.55 3.50 1.13
CA ILE A 150 15.21 3.56 1.70
C ILE A 150 15.07 2.47 2.76
N THR A 151 14.69 2.87 3.99
CA THR A 151 14.61 1.97 5.13
C THR A 151 13.17 1.90 5.65
N VAL A 152 12.61 0.68 5.69
CA VAL A 152 11.29 0.39 6.28
C VAL A 152 11.39 -0.87 7.15
N MET A 153 11.84 -0.70 8.37
CA MET A 153 12.07 -1.85 9.26
C MET A 153 11.41 -1.60 10.62
N LYS A 154 10.40 -2.43 10.93
CA LYS A 154 9.63 -2.33 12.18
C LYS A 154 9.30 -3.72 12.69
N TYR A 155 9.68 -4.00 13.94
CA TYR A 155 9.33 -5.26 14.60
C TYR A 155 7.80 -5.42 14.68
N SER A 156 7.33 -6.57 14.21
CA SER A 156 5.93 -6.95 14.29
C SER A 156 5.67 -7.76 15.57
N SER A 157 4.80 -7.28 16.46
CA SER A 157 4.39 -8.04 17.65
C SER A 157 3.77 -9.40 17.32
N ARG A 158 3.28 -9.60 16.08
CA ARG A 158 2.77 -10.88 15.62
C ARG A 158 3.89 -11.91 15.38
N TYR A 159 5.16 -11.47 15.29
CA TYR A 159 6.30 -12.36 15.14
C TYR A 159 6.56 -13.19 16.42
N ASP A 160 6.15 -12.72 17.59
CA ASP A 160 6.25 -13.45 18.86
C ASP A 160 5.57 -14.82 18.77
N LYS A 161 4.38 -14.91 18.11
CA LYS A 161 3.71 -16.20 17.87
C LYS A 161 4.52 -17.13 16.95
N VAL A 162 5.21 -16.57 15.95
CA VAL A 162 6.09 -17.36 15.09
C VAL A 162 7.28 -17.89 15.87
N LEU A 163 7.90 -17.07 16.72
CA LEU A 163 9.00 -17.50 17.59
C LEU A 163 8.57 -18.59 18.56
N ALA A 164 7.42 -18.42 19.20
CA ALA A 164 6.85 -19.40 20.15
C ALA A 164 6.45 -20.72 19.46
N GLY A 165 6.21 -20.71 18.16
CA GLY A 165 5.71 -21.88 17.44
C GLY A 165 4.19 -22.05 17.55
N ASP A 166 3.48 -21.00 17.92
CA ASP A 166 2.03 -21.02 18.13
C ASP A 166 1.30 -21.03 16.79
N GLU A 167 0.72 -22.17 16.44
CA GLU A 167 -0.14 -22.32 15.26
C GLU A 167 -1.62 -22.10 15.59
N PRO A 168 -2.45 -21.57 14.66
CA PRO A 168 -2.05 -21.15 13.30
C PRO A 168 -1.23 -19.86 13.35
N TYR A 169 -0.18 -19.79 12.52
CA TYR A 169 0.65 -18.60 12.40
C TYR A 169 -0.16 -17.41 11.85
N PRO A 170 0.19 -16.17 12.24
CA PRO A 170 -0.45 -14.98 11.71
C PRO A 170 -0.34 -14.92 10.19
N ASN A 171 -1.43 -14.53 9.50
CA ASN A 171 -1.52 -14.48 8.03
C ASN A 171 -0.33 -13.79 7.37
N ILE A 172 0.12 -12.66 7.94
CA ILE A 172 1.26 -11.88 7.45
C ILE A 172 2.62 -12.59 7.54
N PHE A 173 2.66 -13.78 8.14
CA PHE A 173 3.84 -14.65 8.22
C PHE A 173 3.59 -16.00 7.56
N THR A 174 2.69 -16.10 6.58
CA THR A 174 2.41 -17.35 5.87
C THR A 174 2.44 -17.16 4.35
N LEU A 175 2.96 -18.16 3.64
CA LEU A 175 2.95 -18.19 2.17
C LEU A 175 1.53 -18.22 1.60
N LYS A 176 0.61 -18.94 2.27
CA LYS A 176 -0.81 -19.04 1.87
C LYS A 176 -1.48 -17.69 1.66
N TYR A 177 -1.13 -16.72 2.48
CA TYR A 177 -1.74 -15.38 2.43
C TYR A 177 -0.82 -14.32 1.82
N ALA A 178 0.20 -14.76 1.05
CA ALA A 178 1.18 -13.86 0.44
C ALA A 178 1.76 -12.87 1.47
N GLY A 179 2.15 -13.40 2.66
CA GLY A 179 2.76 -12.61 3.73
C GLY A 179 4.26 -12.40 3.50
N GLY A 180 4.92 -11.81 4.50
CA GLY A 180 6.35 -11.58 4.48
C GLY A 180 6.72 -10.10 4.59
N ALA A 181 8.02 -9.84 4.68
CA ALA A 181 8.53 -8.48 4.88
C ALA A 181 8.40 -7.64 3.60
N LEU A 182 8.69 -8.21 2.44
CA LEU A 182 8.56 -7.50 1.16
C LEU A 182 7.12 -7.04 0.93
N MET A 183 6.15 -7.95 1.09
CA MET A 183 4.73 -7.67 0.83
C MET A 183 4.13 -6.69 1.84
N ASP A 184 4.56 -6.68 3.10
CA ASP A 184 3.95 -5.83 4.12
C ASP A 184 4.65 -4.48 4.33
N LEU A 185 5.98 -4.47 4.38
CA LEU A 185 6.80 -3.28 4.65
C LEU A 185 7.65 -2.88 3.45
N GLY A 186 8.19 -3.84 2.72
CA GLY A 186 9.00 -3.60 1.52
C GLY A 186 8.22 -2.86 0.44
N VAL A 187 6.91 -3.09 0.33
CA VAL A 187 6.02 -2.38 -0.60
C VAL A 187 6.13 -0.86 -0.45
N TYR A 188 6.24 -0.32 0.77
CA TYR A 188 6.45 1.12 0.98
C TYR A 188 7.81 1.59 0.47
N ALA A 189 8.86 0.78 0.65
CA ALA A 189 10.18 1.11 0.14
C ALA A 189 10.21 1.07 -1.40
N VAL A 190 9.51 0.12 -2.02
CA VAL A 190 9.36 0.03 -3.48
C VAL A 190 8.56 1.24 -4.00
N TYR A 191 7.41 1.57 -3.40
CA TYR A 191 6.68 2.80 -3.73
C TYR A 191 7.58 4.03 -3.64
N GLY A 192 8.37 4.15 -2.54
CA GLY A 192 9.30 5.24 -2.36
C GLY A 192 10.31 5.37 -3.50
N ALA A 193 10.94 4.26 -3.90
CA ALA A 193 11.88 4.27 -5.02
C ALA A 193 11.22 4.61 -6.36
N LEU A 194 10.04 4.03 -6.62
CA LEU A 194 9.37 4.21 -7.93
C LEU A 194 8.72 5.59 -8.08
N THR A 195 8.20 6.18 -7.03
CA THR A 195 7.74 7.58 -7.07
C THR A 195 8.88 8.56 -7.31
N MET A 196 10.06 8.27 -6.77
CA MET A 196 11.23 9.12 -6.92
C MET A 196 11.93 8.94 -8.28
N PHE A 197 12.07 7.71 -8.77
CA PHE A 197 12.99 7.39 -9.88
C PHE A 197 12.36 6.64 -11.04
N GLY A 198 11.07 6.23 -10.92
CA GLY A 198 10.39 5.43 -11.94
C GLY A 198 10.88 3.99 -12.01
N GLN A 199 10.68 3.35 -13.17
CA GLN A 199 11.00 1.95 -13.42
C GLN A 199 12.51 1.70 -13.41
N PRO A 200 13.04 0.76 -12.58
CA PRO A 200 14.44 0.35 -12.63
C PRO A 200 14.71 -0.55 -13.86
N GLN A 201 15.98 -0.59 -14.31
CA GLN A 201 16.42 -1.48 -15.39
C GLN A 201 16.52 -2.94 -14.94
N SER A 202 16.88 -3.17 -13.68
CA SER A 202 16.95 -4.50 -13.08
C SER A 202 16.83 -4.43 -11.57
N VAL A 203 16.42 -5.55 -10.97
CA VAL A 203 16.24 -5.66 -9.52
C VAL A 203 16.82 -6.97 -9.00
N VAL A 204 17.27 -6.97 -7.74
CA VAL A 204 17.69 -8.17 -7.04
C VAL A 204 17.30 -8.07 -5.57
N TYR A 205 16.89 -9.19 -4.99
CA TYR A 205 16.46 -9.30 -3.60
C TYR A 205 17.19 -10.38 -2.83
N TYR A 206 17.69 -10.05 -1.65
CA TYR A 206 18.37 -10.96 -0.71
C TYR A 206 17.55 -11.09 0.57
N PRO A 207 16.60 -12.05 0.65
CA PRO A 207 15.77 -12.26 1.83
C PRO A 207 16.49 -13.05 2.90
N THR A 208 16.12 -12.80 4.17
CA THR A 208 16.30 -13.76 5.26
C THR A 208 14.94 -14.37 5.56
N LEU A 209 14.79 -15.67 5.35
CA LEU A 209 13.52 -16.36 5.57
C LEU A 209 13.29 -16.65 7.05
N CYS A 210 12.03 -16.65 7.47
CA CYS A 210 11.62 -17.21 8.75
C CYS A 210 11.17 -18.69 8.59
N LYS A 211 10.93 -19.38 9.68
CA LYS A 211 10.56 -20.83 9.67
C LYS A 211 9.27 -21.15 8.92
N THR A 212 8.44 -20.16 8.67
CA THR A 212 7.18 -20.30 7.92
C THR A 212 7.36 -20.20 6.40
N GLY A 213 8.58 -19.98 5.92
CA GLY A 213 8.93 -19.88 4.51
C GLY A 213 8.82 -18.49 3.90
N VAL A 214 8.17 -17.53 4.57
CA VAL A 214 8.16 -16.14 4.11
C VAL A 214 9.43 -15.38 4.53
N ASP A 215 9.74 -14.30 3.86
CA ASP A 215 10.83 -13.40 4.22
C ASP A 215 10.52 -12.65 5.53
N ALA A 216 11.48 -12.69 6.45
CA ALA A 216 11.44 -11.98 7.73
C ALA A 216 11.95 -10.55 7.59
N LYS A 217 12.99 -10.38 6.77
CA LYS A 217 13.66 -9.13 6.41
C LYS A 217 14.49 -9.35 5.16
N GLY A 218 14.96 -8.29 4.54
CA GLY A 218 15.90 -8.41 3.43
C GLY A 218 16.39 -7.07 2.92
N VAL A 219 17.30 -7.18 1.97
CA VAL A 219 17.86 -6.06 1.22
C VAL A 219 17.54 -6.27 -0.25
N ALA A 220 16.98 -5.24 -0.89
CA ALA A 220 16.80 -5.23 -2.33
C ALA A 220 17.63 -4.12 -2.96
N ILE A 221 18.09 -4.33 -4.18
CA ILE A 221 18.82 -3.34 -4.98
C ILE A 221 18.04 -3.15 -6.27
N LEU A 222 17.70 -1.90 -6.55
CA LEU A 222 17.08 -1.46 -7.80
C LEU A 222 18.16 -0.72 -8.62
N ASN A 223 18.49 -1.23 -9.79
CA ASN A 223 19.50 -0.62 -10.65
C ASN A 223 18.84 0.28 -11.69
N TYR A 224 19.34 1.51 -11.79
CA TYR A 224 19.01 2.51 -12.78
C TYR A 224 20.23 2.75 -13.69
N ASP A 225 20.07 3.55 -14.74
CA ASP A 225 21.15 3.77 -15.72
C ASP A 225 22.49 4.25 -15.11
N LYS A 226 22.39 5.16 -14.11
CA LYS A 226 23.58 5.85 -13.56
C LYS A 226 23.78 5.64 -12.06
N PHE A 227 22.84 5.00 -11.38
CA PHE A 227 22.88 4.80 -9.93
C PHE A 227 22.07 3.56 -9.52
N SER A 228 22.18 3.20 -8.27
CA SER A 228 21.32 2.19 -7.67
C SER A 228 20.63 2.71 -6.41
N VAL A 229 19.49 2.09 -6.09
CA VAL A 229 18.73 2.35 -4.87
C VAL A 229 18.75 1.10 -4.02
N THR A 230 19.15 1.24 -2.75
CA THR A 230 19.13 0.15 -1.77
C THR A 230 17.88 0.26 -0.93
N LEU A 231 17.11 -0.83 -0.86
CA LEU A 231 15.95 -0.96 0.00
C LEU A 231 16.26 -1.89 1.17
N ASN A 232 16.10 -1.40 2.40
CA ASN A 232 16.21 -2.22 3.62
C ASN A 232 14.83 -2.32 4.26
N PHE A 233 14.31 -3.53 4.41
CA PHE A 233 13.00 -3.70 5.04
C PHE A 233 12.94 -4.98 5.85
N GLY A 234 12.04 -4.99 6.85
CA GLY A 234 11.93 -6.14 7.73
C GLY A 234 10.87 -6.02 8.81
N LYS A 235 10.42 -7.19 9.28
CA LYS A 235 9.36 -7.33 10.30
C LYS A 235 9.86 -7.94 11.61
N THR A 236 11.13 -8.32 11.67
CA THR A 236 11.72 -9.07 12.80
C THR A 236 12.80 -8.29 13.54
N ALA A 237 12.98 -7.02 13.17
CA ALA A 237 13.86 -6.08 13.85
C ALA A 237 13.30 -4.65 13.69
N ASN A 238 13.78 -3.72 14.52
CA ASN A 238 13.56 -2.30 14.36
C ASN A 238 14.79 -1.63 13.72
N SER A 239 14.57 -0.63 12.87
CA SER A 239 15.59 0.33 12.45
C SER A 239 15.10 1.74 12.71
N TYR A 240 16.00 2.61 13.14
CA TYR A 240 15.77 4.04 13.32
C TYR A 240 16.48 4.88 12.26
N LEU A 241 17.04 4.20 11.23
CA LEU A 241 17.69 4.89 10.11
C LEU A 241 16.64 5.58 9.24
N PRO A 242 16.86 6.83 8.86
CA PRO A 242 16.03 7.54 7.88
C PRO A 242 16.20 6.95 6.49
N SER A 243 15.40 7.44 5.54
CA SER A 243 15.60 7.21 4.12
C SER A 243 16.27 8.43 3.49
N GLU A 244 17.25 8.21 2.61
CA GLU A 244 18.09 9.27 2.06
C GLU A 244 18.18 9.17 0.54
N VAL A 245 18.15 10.33 -0.14
CA VAL A 245 18.47 10.50 -1.55
C VAL A 245 19.75 11.30 -1.65
N TYR A 246 20.75 10.79 -2.35
CA TYR A 246 22.08 11.35 -2.46
C TYR A 246 22.24 12.15 -3.75
N GLY A 247 22.53 13.45 -3.64
CA GLY A 247 23.12 14.26 -4.71
C GLY A 247 24.65 14.18 -4.72
N LEU A 248 25.32 15.08 -5.41
CA LEU A 248 26.80 15.15 -5.39
C LEU A 248 27.36 15.69 -4.06
N LYS A 249 26.72 16.70 -3.52
CA LYS A 249 27.15 17.38 -2.29
C LYS A 249 25.99 17.69 -1.35
N ASP A 250 24.80 17.35 -1.75
CA ASP A 250 23.53 17.59 -1.09
C ASP A 250 22.83 16.26 -0.80
N THR A 251 21.93 16.25 0.18
CA THR A 251 21.20 15.04 0.57
C THR A 251 19.79 15.41 1.02
N LEU A 252 18.79 14.69 0.54
CA LEU A 252 17.44 14.78 1.05
C LEU A 252 17.15 13.62 1.98
N VAL A 253 16.61 13.91 3.17
CA VAL A 253 16.37 12.95 4.24
C VAL A 253 14.88 12.91 4.58
N PHE A 254 14.26 11.75 4.45
CA PHE A 254 12.93 11.46 4.95
C PHE A 254 13.05 10.69 6.26
N ASP A 255 12.44 11.17 7.34
CA ASP A 255 12.51 10.49 8.65
C ASP A 255 11.94 9.06 8.59
N ARG A 256 10.83 8.88 7.90
CA ARG A 256 10.17 7.60 7.62
C ARG A 256 9.41 7.69 6.30
N ILE A 257 9.72 6.80 5.36
CA ILE A 257 9.10 6.86 4.04
C ILE A 257 7.61 6.51 4.05
N PHE A 258 7.18 5.59 4.91
CA PHE A 258 5.80 5.09 4.97
C PHE A 258 4.85 5.96 5.79
N GLU A 259 5.38 6.92 6.54
CA GLU A 259 4.64 7.82 7.43
C GLU A 259 5.51 9.06 7.71
N THR A 260 5.78 9.80 6.64
CA THR A 260 6.69 10.96 6.67
C THR A 260 6.15 12.06 7.57
N GLN A 261 6.91 12.42 8.61
CA GLN A 261 6.61 13.50 9.52
C GLN A 261 7.60 14.66 9.38
N LYS A 262 8.77 14.37 8.81
CA LYS A 262 9.85 15.33 8.61
C LYS A 262 10.63 15.02 7.35
N VAL A 263 10.88 16.07 6.54
CA VAL A 263 11.81 16.02 5.39
C VAL A 263 12.82 17.12 5.59
N THR A 264 14.12 16.77 5.50
CA THR A 264 15.24 17.70 5.66
C THR A 264 16.12 17.65 4.43
N TYR A 265 16.37 18.78 3.82
CA TYR A 265 17.35 18.95 2.75
C TYR A 265 18.64 19.52 3.31
N TYR A 266 19.73 18.80 3.13
CA TYR A 266 21.08 19.29 3.40
C TYR A 266 21.67 19.79 2.10
N ASP A 267 21.94 21.09 2.03
CA ASP A 267 22.48 21.74 0.85
C ASP A 267 23.98 21.47 0.64
N THR A 268 24.56 22.06 -0.42
CA THR A 268 25.99 21.91 -0.76
C THR A 268 26.95 22.47 0.29
N ASP A 269 26.47 23.37 1.15
CA ASP A 269 27.22 23.95 2.28
C ASP A 269 26.94 23.19 3.60
N LYS A 270 26.22 22.04 3.52
CA LYS A 270 25.82 21.19 4.63
C LYS A 270 24.86 21.87 5.62
N GLN A 271 24.14 22.90 5.17
CA GLN A 271 23.10 23.52 5.98
C GLN A 271 21.82 22.72 5.86
N ALA A 272 21.14 22.53 6.99
CA ALA A 272 19.89 21.77 7.07
C ALA A 272 18.69 22.69 6.86
N HIS A 273 17.85 22.37 5.88
CA HIS A 273 16.60 23.05 5.56
C HIS A 273 15.44 22.07 5.74
N GLN A 274 14.59 22.32 6.70
CA GLN A 274 13.38 21.51 6.90
C GLN A 274 12.30 21.99 5.93
N LEU A 275 11.63 21.04 5.24
CA LEU A 275 10.43 21.36 4.48
C LEU A 275 9.27 21.60 5.47
N ASP A 276 8.66 22.77 5.39
CA ASP A 276 7.60 23.21 6.30
C ASP A 276 6.22 23.02 5.63
N VAL A 277 5.67 21.81 5.76
CA VAL A 277 4.35 21.44 5.25
C VAL A 277 3.56 20.77 6.37
N PRO A 278 2.33 21.19 6.63
CA PRO A 278 1.48 20.56 7.63
C PRO A 278 1.26 19.07 7.35
N VAL A 279 1.23 18.27 8.42
CA VAL A 279 1.02 16.83 8.36
C VAL A 279 -0.23 16.46 9.16
N GLU A 280 -1.12 15.71 8.55
CA GLU A 280 -2.30 15.18 9.22
C GLU A 280 -1.93 14.19 10.33
N LYS A 281 -2.70 14.22 11.43
CA LYS A 281 -2.48 13.30 12.56
C LYS A 281 -2.66 11.84 12.14
N ASN A 282 -3.66 11.56 11.31
CA ASN A 282 -3.89 10.25 10.72
C ASN A 282 -3.42 10.30 9.25
N SER A 283 -2.35 9.58 8.96
CA SER A 283 -1.73 9.57 7.63
C SER A 283 -2.62 9.01 6.50
N MET A 284 -3.78 8.42 6.84
CA MET A 284 -4.76 7.95 5.86
C MET A 284 -5.77 9.05 5.48
N THR A 285 -5.79 10.20 6.16
CA THR A 285 -6.77 11.27 5.89
C THR A 285 -6.62 11.83 4.48
N ASP A 286 -5.37 12.07 4.03
CA ASP A 286 -5.10 12.64 2.71
C ASP A 286 -5.53 11.69 1.58
N GLU A 287 -5.22 10.37 1.70
CA GLU A 287 -5.66 9.39 0.69
C GLU A 287 -7.18 9.26 0.65
N MET A 288 -7.85 9.24 1.81
CA MET A 288 -9.32 9.16 1.87
C MET A 288 -9.97 10.41 1.27
N ASN A 289 -9.35 11.59 1.39
CA ASN A 289 -9.80 12.80 0.70
C ASN A 289 -9.63 12.68 -0.82
N ASP A 290 -8.44 12.29 -1.29
CA ASP A 290 -8.13 12.13 -2.72
C ASP A 290 -9.10 11.10 -3.37
N PHE A 291 -9.38 9.98 -2.70
CA PHE A 291 -10.29 8.95 -3.19
C PHE A 291 -11.75 9.41 -3.20
N ALA A 292 -12.19 10.13 -2.17
CA ALA A 292 -13.54 10.69 -2.17
C ALA A 292 -13.75 11.70 -3.29
N ASP A 293 -12.75 12.52 -3.60
CA ASP A 293 -12.83 13.50 -4.67
C ASP A 293 -12.95 12.81 -6.05
N LEU A 294 -12.22 11.71 -6.26
CA LEU A 294 -12.37 10.86 -7.45
C LEU A 294 -13.76 10.22 -7.52
N PHE A 295 -14.25 9.62 -6.44
CA PHE A 295 -15.50 8.85 -6.45
C PHE A 295 -16.74 9.72 -6.51
N ASN A 296 -16.69 10.96 -6.00
CA ASN A 296 -17.79 11.91 -6.12
C ASN A 296 -17.90 12.53 -7.52
N ASP A 297 -16.81 12.58 -8.29
CA ASP A 297 -16.81 13.13 -9.66
C ASP A 297 -15.88 12.27 -10.56
N PRO A 298 -16.29 11.01 -10.84
CA PRO A 298 -15.44 10.01 -11.48
C PRO A 298 -15.15 10.28 -12.98
N ASP A 299 -15.82 11.26 -13.57
CA ASP A 299 -15.62 11.66 -14.97
C ASP A 299 -14.86 13.00 -15.10
N ASN A 300 -14.45 13.61 -14.00
CA ASN A 300 -13.66 14.82 -13.95
C ASN A 300 -12.27 14.59 -14.54
N GLU A 301 -11.86 15.41 -15.51
CA GLU A 301 -10.58 15.23 -16.22
C GLU A 301 -9.35 15.28 -15.28
N GLU A 302 -9.36 16.16 -14.28
CA GLU A 302 -8.25 16.27 -13.31
C GLU A 302 -8.19 15.02 -12.40
N GLN A 303 -9.36 14.56 -11.90
CA GLN A 303 -9.43 13.35 -11.07
C GLN A 303 -9.04 12.12 -11.88
N MET A 304 -9.48 12.02 -13.14
CA MET A 304 -9.10 10.92 -14.02
C MET A 304 -7.60 10.91 -14.35
N LYS A 305 -6.97 12.06 -14.47
CA LYS A 305 -5.51 12.15 -14.64
C LYS A 305 -4.77 11.65 -13.39
N LYS A 306 -5.23 12.04 -12.19
CA LYS A 306 -4.67 11.54 -10.92
C LYS A 306 -4.87 10.02 -10.80
N TYR A 307 -6.08 9.55 -11.04
CA TYR A 307 -6.45 8.13 -11.01
C TYR A 307 -5.55 7.29 -11.92
N LYS A 308 -5.37 7.73 -13.18
CA LYS A 308 -4.46 7.04 -14.10
C LYS A 308 -3.04 6.98 -13.55
N GLY A 309 -2.51 8.06 -13.00
CA GLY A 309 -1.18 8.09 -12.39
C GLY A 309 -1.05 7.13 -11.21
N TRP A 310 -2.08 7.00 -10.36
CA TRP A 310 -2.09 6.05 -9.25
C TRP A 310 -2.11 4.59 -9.76
N MET A 311 -2.95 4.30 -10.78
CA MET A 311 -3.02 2.96 -11.36
C MET A 311 -1.72 2.56 -12.06
N ASP A 312 -1.13 3.45 -12.87
CA ASP A 312 0.16 3.21 -13.55
C ASP A 312 1.28 2.95 -12.52
N LEU A 313 1.29 3.69 -11.41
CA LEU A 313 2.25 3.49 -10.32
C LEU A 313 2.02 2.17 -9.58
N SER A 314 0.78 1.83 -9.25
CA SER A 314 0.41 0.58 -8.58
C SER A 314 0.80 -0.64 -9.43
N GLU A 315 0.58 -0.59 -10.73
CA GLU A 315 1.01 -1.62 -11.69
C GLU A 315 2.54 -1.77 -11.70
N MET A 316 3.26 -0.65 -11.76
CA MET A 316 4.73 -0.64 -11.72
C MET A 316 5.25 -1.25 -10.42
N VAL A 317 4.67 -0.88 -9.26
CA VAL A 317 5.02 -1.44 -7.95
C VAL A 317 4.76 -2.93 -7.91
N ASN A 318 3.59 -3.39 -8.36
CA ASN A 318 3.25 -4.82 -8.42
C ASN A 318 4.28 -5.60 -9.25
N SER A 319 4.63 -5.11 -10.45
CA SER A 319 5.60 -5.73 -11.36
C SER A 319 7.01 -5.79 -10.74
N VAL A 320 7.46 -4.72 -10.09
CA VAL A 320 8.77 -4.68 -9.43
C VAL A 320 8.83 -5.60 -8.23
N MET A 321 7.78 -5.62 -7.40
CA MET A 321 7.68 -6.55 -6.26
C MET A 321 7.69 -8.01 -6.71
N TYR A 322 6.98 -8.34 -7.79
CA TYR A 322 7.01 -9.67 -8.39
C TYR A 322 8.42 -10.03 -8.88
N SER A 323 9.08 -9.12 -9.61
CA SER A 323 10.46 -9.33 -10.10
C SER A 323 11.46 -9.51 -8.95
N LEU A 324 11.31 -8.79 -7.84
CA LEU A 324 12.11 -8.98 -6.62
C LEU A 324 11.91 -10.40 -6.05
N ARG A 325 10.65 -10.87 -5.93
CA ARG A 325 10.35 -12.23 -5.47
C ARG A 325 10.97 -13.28 -6.40
N GLN A 326 10.82 -13.10 -7.72
CA GLN A 326 11.41 -14.01 -8.70
C GLN A 326 12.94 -14.09 -8.56
N SER A 327 13.63 -12.96 -8.39
CA SER A 327 15.09 -12.93 -8.19
C SER A 327 15.53 -13.68 -6.93
N ALA A 328 14.67 -13.81 -5.94
CA ALA A 328 14.89 -14.49 -4.67
C ALA A 328 14.28 -15.91 -4.62
N GLN A 329 13.63 -16.37 -5.70
CA GLN A 329 12.90 -17.64 -5.75
C GLN A 329 11.84 -17.76 -4.63
N LEU A 330 11.20 -16.63 -4.28
CA LEU A 330 10.14 -16.56 -3.27
C LEU A 330 8.78 -16.62 -3.97
N GLU A 331 8.17 -17.80 -3.97
CA GLU A 331 6.89 -18.08 -4.62
C GLU A 331 5.75 -18.17 -3.60
N PHE A 332 4.57 -17.73 -4.02
CA PHE A 332 3.32 -17.91 -3.29
C PHE A 332 2.38 -18.90 -4.00
N PRO A 333 1.45 -19.57 -3.30
CA PRO A 333 0.43 -20.40 -3.96
C PRO A 333 -0.33 -19.64 -5.06
N ALA A 334 -0.68 -18.37 -4.83
CA ALA A 334 -1.36 -17.53 -5.81
C ALA A 334 -0.58 -17.28 -7.13
N ASP A 335 0.72 -17.60 -7.18
CA ASP A 335 1.50 -17.53 -8.42
C ASP A 335 1.25 -18.76 -9.35
N LYS A 336 0.65 -19.83 -8.81
CA LYS A 336 0.40 -21.11 -9.50
C LYS A 336 -1.04 -21.27 -10.00
N ASP A 337 -1.97 -20.47 -9.52
CA ASP A 337 -3.40 -20.56 -9.83
C ASP A 337 -3.75 -19.93 -11.20
N GLN A 338 -2.77 -19.86 -12.11
CA GLN A 338 -2.86 -19.12 -13.40
C GLN A 338 -2.87 -20.04 -14.64
N GLU A 339 -3.12 -21.36 -14.45
CA GLU A 339 -3.34 -22.30 -15.57
C GLU A 339 -4.81 -22.46 -15.96
#